data_b724b05471d90054f3d704c64ecfd6f2
#
_entry.id   b724b05471d90054f3d704c64ecfd6f2
#
_cell.length_a   1.000
_cell.length_b   1.000
_cell.length_c   1.000
_cell.angle_alpha   90.00
_cell.angle_beta   90.00
_cell.angle_gamma   90.00
#
_symmetry.space_group_name_H-M   'P 1'
#
loop_
_entity.id
_entity.type
_entity.pdbx_description
1 polymer ?
#
loop_
_entity_poly.entity_id
_entity_poly.type
_entity_poly.pdbx_seq_one_letter_code
_entity_poly.pdbx_strand_id
1 'polypeptide(L)'
;VLDIFMLEMKSVNQNRDILEDTTPLQAGLHWMIYFRKEAFIGKESIFEEKEKGIPRKLITITLEDGQPLKENTQILLDSEKIGFIVHSGYSPTLKKEIGMAYIESEYAWVGLEFEVETTTEKIGFIIHSGYSPTLKKEIGMAYIESEYAWVGLEFEVETTTEKMRKLKTVSAPLFITKTVIVAQEG
;
A
#
# COMPACT_ATOMS: atom_id res chain seq x y z
N VAL A 1 -0.19 8.49 12.56
CA VAL A 1 1.21 8.54 13.05
C VAL A 1 1.59 7.24 13.74
N LEU A 2 0.80 6.77 14.73
CA LEU A 2 1.11 5.53 15.47
C LEU A 2 1.19 4.31 14.53
N ASP A 3 0.27 4.21 13.57
CA ASP A 3 0.22 3.09 12.61
C ASP A 3 1.50 2.97 11.78
N ILE A 4 2.07 4.10 11.36
CA ILE A 4 3.32 4.09 10.59
C ILE A 4 4.50 3.62 11.46
N PHE A 5 4.58 4.05 12.72
CA PHE A 5 5.60 3.53 13.64
C PHE A 5 5.45 2.03 13.87
N MET A 6 4.22 1.55 14.03
CA MET A 6 3.95 0.11 14.15
C MET A 6 4.43 -0.64 12.92
N LEU A 7 4.19 -0.08 11.73
CA LEU A 7 4.62 -0.65 10.46
C LEU A 7 6.16 -0.68 10.33
N GLU A 8 6.84 0.44 10.62
CA GLU A 8 8.31 0.53 10.64
C GLU A 8 8.95 -0.47 11.62
N MET A 9 8.30 -0.71 12.76
CA MET A 9 8.76 -1.65 13.80
C MET A 9 8.33 -3.09 13.56
N LYS A 10 7.56 -3.37 12.49
CA LYS A 10 6.87 -4.67 12.29
C LYS A 10 6.07 -5.09 13.52
N SER A 11 5.41 -4.14 14.15
CA SER A 11 4.52 -4.39 15.29
C SER A 11 3.15 -4.78 14.78
N VAL A 12 2.79 -6.03 14.95
CA VAL A 12 1.55 -6.62 14.42
C VAL A 12 0.33 -6.16 15.22
N ASN A 13 -0.69 -5.65 14.53
CA ASN A 13 -1.97 -5.30 15.11
C ASN A 13 -2.97 -6.46 14.91
N GLN A 14 -3.50 -6.99 16.02
CA GLN A 14 -4.40 -8.14 15.99
C GLN A 14 -5.67 -7.92 15.15
N ASN A 15 -6.20 -6.69 15.15
CA ASN A 15 -7.48 -6.41 14.47
C ASN A 15 -7.32 -6.10 12.97
N ARG A 16 -6.09 -6.02 12.47
CA ARG A 16 -5.80 -5.63 11.08
C ARG A 16 -4.85 -6.59 10.40
N ASP A 17 -3.72 -6.86 11.05
CA ASP A 17 -2.62 -7.59 10.41
C ASP A 17 -2.72 -9.11 10.63
N ILE A 18 -3.57 -9.56 11.54
CA ILE A 18 -3.85 -10.98 11.80
C ILE A 18 -5.25 -11.32 11.27
N LEU A 19 -5.30 -12.16 10.26
CA LEU A 19 -6.54 -12.64 9.68
C LEU A 19 -7.12 -13.79 10.53
N GLU A 20 -8.40 -14.10 10.36
CA GLU A 20 -9.08 -15.15 11.13
C GLU A 20 -8.43 -16.54 10.98
N ASP A 21 -7.84 -16.81 9.82
CA ASP A 21 -7.17 -18.06 9.49
C ASP A 21 -5.66 -18.03 9.72
N THR A 22 -5.14 -16.96 10.32
CA THR A 22 -3.69 -16.77 10.53
C THR A 22 -3.23 -17.37 11.86
N THR A 23 -2.23 -18.21 11.79
CA THR A 23 -1.58 -18.76 12.98
C THR A 23 -0.50 -17.81 13.53
N PRO A 24 -0.14 -17.91 14.81
CA PRO A 24 0.97 -17.15 15.37
C PRO A 24 2.31 -17.41 14.66
N LEU A 25 2.49 -18.58 14.05
CA LEU A 25 3.69 -18.90 13.29
C LEU A 25 3.75 -18.10 11.99
N GLN A 26 2.64 -18.03 11.26
CA GLN A 26 2.52 -17.24 10.04
C GLN A 26 2.70 -15.74 10.30
N ALA A 27 2.16 -15.24 11.41
CA ALA A 27 2.30 -13.84 11.82
C ALA A 27 3.71 -13.48 12.36
N GLY A 28 4.62 -14.46 12.47
CA GLY A 28 5.97 -14.24 13.03
C GLY A 28 5.99 -14.06 14.55
N LEU A 29 4.94 -14.47 15.24
CA LEU A 29 4.78 -14.36 16.70
C LEU A 29 5.24 -15.61 17.46
N HIS A 30 6.07 -16.44 16.84
CA HIS A 30 6.58 -17.68 17.45
C HIS A 30 7.31 -17.45 18.79
N TRP A 31 7.92 -16.27 18.97
CA TRP A 31 8.62 -15.87 20.20
C TRP A 31 7.68 -15.69 21.41
N MET A 32 6.37 -15.51 21.18
CA MET A 32 5.34 -15.42 22.22
C MET A 32 4.88 -16.81 22.71
N ILE A 33 5.24 -17.89 22.01
CA ILE A 33 4.78 -19.24 22.31
C ILE A 33 5.83 -19.96 23.15
N TYR A 34 5.43 -20.34 24.35
CA TYR A 34 6.28 -21.19 25.18
C TYR A 34 6.07 -22.66 24.84
N PHE A 35 6.81 -23.15 23.85
CA PHE A 35 6.70 -24.50 23.30
C PHE A 35 6.94 -25.64 24.31
N ARG A 36 7.67 -25.36 25.40
CA ARG A 36 7.95 -26.37 26.45
C ARG A 36 6.83 -26.53 27.46
N LYS A 37 5.77 -25.69 27.41
CA LYS A 37 4.62 -25.85 28.28
C LYS A 37 3.92 -27.17 27.99
N GLU A 38 3.54 -27.89 29.05
CA GLU A 38 2.95 -29.24 28.93
C GLU A 38 1.67 -29.24 28.10
N ALA A 39 0.76 -28.28 28.34
CA ALA A 39 -0.49 -28.14 27.60
C ALA A 39 -0.93 -26.68 27.45
N PHE A 40 -1.49 -26.35 26.28
CA PHE A 40 -2.22 -25.14 26.00
C PHE A 40 -3.15 -25.38 24.80
N ILE A 41 -4.20 -24.54 24.67
CA ILE A 41 -5.17 -24.66 23.57
C ILE A 41 -4.45 -24.38 22.24
N GLY A 42 -4.60 -25.29 21.26
CA GLY A 42 -3.99 -25.19 19.94
C GLY A 42 -2.54 -25.69 19.84
N LYS A 43 -1.99 -26.27 20.92
CA LYS A 43 -0.60 -26.80 20.90
C LYS A 43 -0.35 -27.78 19.76
N GLU A 44 -1.23 -28.76 19.60
CA GLU A 44 -1.09 -29.80 18.57
C GLU A 44 -1.08 -29.19 17.17
N SER A 45 -2.03 -28.31 16.87
CA SER A 45 -2.12 -27.63 15.56
C SER A 45 -0.87 -26.81 15.23
N ILE A 46 -0.32 -26.10 16.22
CA ILE A 46 0.91 -25.30 16.05
C ILE A 46 2.12 -26.21 15.78
N PHE A 47 2.21 -27.35 16.49
CA PHE A 47 3.29 -28.31 16.26
C PHE A 47 3.16 -28.98 14.90
N GLU A 48 1.95 -29.38 14.49
CA GLU A 48 1.71 -29.94 13.17
C GLU A 48 2.11 -28.96 12.05
N GLU A 49 1.70 -27.69 12.15
CA GLU A 49 2.08 -26.67 11.17
C GLU A 49 3.60 -26.49 11.12
N LYS A 50 4.26 -26.48 12.27
CA LYS A 50 5.71 -26.38 12.34
C LYS A 50 6.43 -27.55 11.68
N GLU A 51 5.91 -28.78 11.81
CA GLU A 51 6.46 -29.98 11.20
C GLU A 51 6.17 -30.06 9.70
N LYS A 52 4.96 -29.69 9.27
CA LYS A 52 4.57 -29.67 7.86
C LYS A 52 5.20 -28.53 7.07
N GLY A 53 5.68 -27.50 7.75
CA GLY A 53 6.14 -26.23 7.18
C GLY A 53 5.06 -25.16 7.25
N ILE A 54 5.49 -23.94 7.54
CA ILE A 54 4.59 -22.77 7.60
C ILE A 54 4.24 -22.36 6.17
N PRO A 55 2.96 -22.36 5.76
CA PRO A 55 2.60 -22.14 4.35
C PRO A 55 2.89 -20.72 3.86
N ARG A 56 2.66 -19.71 4.70
CA ARG A 56 2.88 -18.30 4.38
C ARG A 56 3.46 -17.54 5.56
N LYS A 57 4.11 -16.43 5.33
CA LYS A 57 4.69 -15.60 6.39
C LYS A 57 4.33 -14.15 6.21
N LEU A 58 4.03 -13.47 7.31
CA LEU A 58 3.92 -12.03 7.35
C LEU A 58 5.32 -11.41 7.26
N ILE A 59 5.58 -10.65 6.21
CA ILE A 59 6.84 -9.94 5.99
C ILE A 59 6.61 -8.45 5.86
N THR A 60 7.67 -7.67 6.00
CA THR A 60 7.67 -6.24 5.68
C THR A 60 8.24 -6.05 4.27
N ILE A 61 7.59 -5.20 3.50
CA ILE A 61 8.00 -4.86 2.14
C ILE A 61 8.21 -3.36 2.01
N THR A 62 8.99 -2.94 1.02
CA THR A 62 9.19 -1.54 0.64
C THR A 62 8.92 -1.39 -0.85
N LEU A 63 8.34 -0.25 -1.25
CA LEU A 63 8.15 0.08 -2.65
C LEU A 63 9.04 1.24 -3.05
N GLU A 64 9.60 1.12 -4.23
CA GLU A 64 10.51 2.13 -4.79
C GLU A 64 9.76 3.23 -5.55
N ASP A 65 8.60 2.91 -6.14
CA ASP A 65 7.82 3.82 -6.99
C ASP A 65 7.00 4.87 -6.21
N GLY A 66 6.92 4.75 -4.88
CA GLY A 66 6.21 5.69 -4.02
C GLY A 66 4.69 5.72 -4.21
N GLN A 67 4.12 4.74 -4.89
CA GLN A 67 2.68 4.63 -5.05
C GLN A 67 2.05 3.97 -3.82
N PRO A 68 0.95 4.52 -3.28
CA PRO A 68 0.26 3.90 -2.16
C PRO A 68 -0.32 2.54 -2.56
N LEU A 69 -0.11 1.55 -1.70
CA LEU A 69 -0.64 0.21 -1.87
C LEU A 69 -1.97 0.08 -1.16
N LYS A 70 -2.92 -0.53 -1.82
CA LYS A 70 -4.19 -0.92 -1.20
C LYS A 70 -4.07 -2.25 -0.47
N GLU A 71 -4.87 -2.41 0.57
CA GLU A 71 -5.07 -3.70 1.21
C GLU A 71 -5.60 -4.73 0.19
N ASN A 72 -5.20 -5.98 0.33
CA ASN A 72 -5.50 -7.08 -0.59
C ASN A 72 -4.92 -6.96 -2.01
N THR A 73 -4.09 -5.96 -2.29
CA THR A 73 -3.33 -5.92 -3.55
C THR A 73 -2.48 -7.18 -3.67
N GLN A 74 -2.56 -7.84 -4.84
CA GLN A 74 -1.83 -9.08 -5.08
C GLN A 74 -0.35 -8.81 -5.30
N ILE A 75 0.47 -9.71 -4.77
CA ILE A 75 1.92 -9.74 -5.02
C ILE A 75 2.19 -10.88 -5.97
N LEU A 76 2.91 -10.55 -7.03
CA LEU A 76 3.21 -11.47 -8.13
C LEU A 76 4.71 -11.71 -8.23
N LEU A 77 5.08 -12.88 -8.65
CA LEU A 77 6.42 -13.24 -9.10
C LEU A 77 6.27 -14.03 -10.41
N ASP A 78 6.88 -13.56 -11.49
CA ASP A 78 6.73 -14.14 -12.82
C ASP A 78 5.27 -14.35 -13.25
N SER A 79 4.39 -13.40 -12.91
CA SER A 79 2.94 -13.44 -13.13
C SER A 79 2.19 -14.49 -12.29
N GLU A 80 2.84 -15.16 -11.36
CA GLU A 80 2.21 -16.07 -10.40
C GLU A 80 1.91 -15.33 -9.11
N LYS A 81 0.71 -15.55 -8.56
CA LYS A 81 0.30 -14.95 -7.30
C LYS A 81 1.00 -15.66 -6.14
N ILE A 82 1.87 -14.95 -5.44
CA ILE A 82 2.63 -15.47 -4.31
C ILE A 82 2.21 -14.88 -2.96
N GLY A 83 1.33 -13.89 -2.95
CA GLY A 83 0.90 -13.24 -1.72
C GLY A 83 -0.02 -12.06 -1.92
N PHE A 84 -0.24 -11.30 -0.85
CA PHE A 84 -1.06 -10.09 -0.87
C PHE A 84 -0.66 -9.10 0.23
N ILE A 85 -0.94 -7.83 0.00
CA ILE A 85 -0.73 -6.73 0.93
C ILE A 85 -1.80 -6.77 2.02
N VAL A 86 -1.40 -6.68 3.27
CA VAL A 86 -2.32 -6.58 4.42
C VAL A 86 -2.52 -5.13 4.81
N HIS A 87 -1.43 -4.38 4.89
CA HIS A 87 -1.44 -2.99 5.29
C HIS A 87 -0.22 -2.27 4.71
N SER A 88 -0.39 -1.02 4.31
CA SER A 88 0.71 -0.18 3.86
C SER A 88 0.58 1.27 4.31
N GLY A 89 1.65 2.03 4.16
CA GLY A 89 1.67 3.44 4.42
C GLY A 89 3.04 4.07 4.16
N TYR A 90 3.04 5.37 3.94
CA TYR A 90 4.27 6.11 3.71
C TYR A 90 5.08 6.29 5.00
N SER A 91 6.33 5.83 4.98
CA SER A 91 7.30 6.05 6.06
C SER A 91 8.06 7.36 5.86
N PRO A 92 7.85 8.37 6.71
CA PRO A 92 8.64 9.61 6.66
C PRO A 92 10.12 9.38 6.97
N THR A 93 10.42 8.37 7.79
CA THR A 93 11.78 7.99 8.20
C THR A 93 12.55 7.41 7.03
N LEU A 94 11.95 6.47 6.32
CA LEU A 94 12.56 5.79 5.17
C LEU A 94 12.36 6.55 3.85
N LYS A 95 11.42 7.50 3.83
CA LYS A 95 10.97 8.25 2.63
C LYS A 95 10.50 7.33 1.50
N LYS A 96 9.86 6.23 1.86
CA LYS A 96 9.33 5.21 0.97
C LYS A 96 7.97 4.73 1.45
N GLU A 97 7.19 4.19 0.54
CA GLU A 97 6.03 3.40 0.90
C GLU A 97 6.52 2.07 1.48
N ILE A 98 5.96 1.68 2.61
CA ILE A 98 6.26 0.42 3.29
C ILE A 98 4.96 -0.33 3.55
N GLY A 99 5.03 -1.64 3.66
CA GLY A 99 3.85 -2.45 3.92
C GLY A 99 4.16 -3.75 4.65
N MET A 100 3.11 -4.37 5.16
CA MET A 100 3.11 -5.77 5.58
C MET A 100 2.33 -6.60 4.58
N ALA A 101 2.84 -7.76 4.27
CA ALA A 101 2.26 -8.69 3.32
C ALA A 101 2.39 -10.14 3.80
N TYR A 102 1.37 -10.94 3.53
CA TYR A 102 1.50 -12.39 3.59
C TYR A 102 2.05 -12.90 2.27
N ILE A 103 3.17 -13.59 2.33
CA ILE A 103 3.82 -14.22 1.18
C ILE A 103 4.04 -15.69 1.48
N GLU A 104 3.89 -16.54 0.47
CA GLU A 104 4.22 -17.96 0.56
C GLU A 104 5.65 -18.14 1.07
N SER A 105 5.83 -19.11 1.99
CA SER A 105 7.07 -19.22 2.76
C SER A 105 8.31 -19.45 1.90
N GLU A 106 8.17 -20.07 0.75
CA GLU A 106 9.25 -20.31 -0.19
C GLU A 106 9.80 -19.04 -0.84
N TYR A 107 8.96 -17.98 -0.93
CA TYR A 107 9.35 -16.69 -1.48
C TYR A 107 9.64 -15.63 -0.40
N ALA A 108 9.52 -15.96 0.87
CA ALA A 108 9.68 -15.01 1.98
C ALA A 108 11.18 -14.79 2.34
N TRP A 109 11.99 -14.42 1.37
CA TRP A 109 13.43 -14.14 1.51
C TRP A 109 13.72 -12.64 1.52
N VAL A 110 14.70 -12.24 2.31
CA VAL A 110 15.16 -10.85 2.33
C VAL A 110 15.87 -10.51 1.02
N GLY A 111 15.46 -9.41 0.38
CA GLY A 111 16.04 -8.92 -0.87
C GLY A 111 15.46 -9.54 -2.15
N LEU A 112 14.40 -10.32 -2.05
CA LEU A 112 13.65 -10.75 -3.23
C LEU A 112 12.79 -9.58 -3.74
N GLU A 113 12.83 -9.31 -5.03
CA GLU A 113 12.02 -8.31 -5.70
C GLU A 113 10.74 -8.95 -6.22
N PHE A 114 9.62 -8.27 -6.03
CA PHE A 114 8.29 -8.72 -6.42
C PHE A 114 7.61 -7.69 -7.30
N GLU A 115 6.71 -8.14 -8.12
CA GLU A 115 5.76 -7.29 -8.81
C GLU A 115 4.50 -7.13 -7.96
N VAL A 116 3.91 -5.95 -7.99
CA VAL A 116 2.63 -5.67 -7.34
C VAL A 116 1.61 -5.44 -8.44
N GLU A 117 0.46 -6.12 -8.34
CA GLU A 117 -0.62 -5.91 -9.28
C GLU A 117 -1.11 -4.45 -9.16
N THR A 118 -0.72 -3.63 -10.13
CA THR A 118 -1.19 -2.25 -10.20
C THR A 118 -2.60 -2.27 -10.76
N THR A 119 -3.59 -2.37 -9.89
CA THR A 119 -4.97 -2.05 -10.28
C THR A 119 -5.02 -0.55 -10.55
N THR A 120 -5.10 -0.18 -11.80
CA THR A 120 -5.51 1.16 -12.23
C THR A 120 -6.98 1.33 -11.87
N GLU A 121 -7.26 1.53 -10.58
CA GLU A 121 -8.60 1.80 -10.14
C GLU A 121 -8.95 3.25 -10.48
N LYS A 122 -10.08 3.40 -11.14
CA LYS A 122 -10.56 4.73 -11.53
C LYS A 122 -11.08 5.44 -10.28
N ILE A 123 -10.24 6.25 -9.65
CA ILE A 123 -10.55 6.99 -8.41
C ILE A 123 -11.39 8.23 -8.64
N GLY A 124 -11.70 8.58 -9.89
CA GLY A 124 -12.47 9.78 -10.20
C GLY A 124 -12.52 10.09 -11.69
N PHE A 125 -13.06 11.24 -12.01
CA PHE A 125 -13.14 11.73 -13.38
C PHE A 125 -13.02 13.25 -13.44
N ILE A 126 -12.45 13.76 -14.54
CA ILE A 126 -12.35 15.20 -14.79
C ILE A 126 -13.70 15.68 -15.34
N ILE A 127 -14.26 16.72 -14.72
CA ILE A 127 -15.51 17.35 -15.15
C ILE A 127 -15.23 18.34 -16.26
N HIS A 128 -14.23 19.18 -16.04
CA HIS A 128 -13.88 20.26 -16.94
C HIS A 128 -12.38 20.56 -16.82
N SER A 129 -11.76 20.85 -17.96
CA SER A 129 -10.36 21.30 -18.00
C SER A 129 -10.17 22.36 -19.08
N GLY A 130 -9.17 23.20 -18.91
CA GLY A 130 -8.83 24.21 -19.89
C GLY A 130 -7.49 24.89 -19.58
N TYR A 131 -6.91 25.49 -20.61
CA TYR A 131 -5.66 26.23 -20.46
C TYR A 131 -5.88 27.58 -19.75
N SER A 132 -5.13 27.81 -18.69
CA SER A 132 -5.10 29.10 -17.99
C SER A 132 -3.98 30.01 -18.56
N PRO A 133 -4.29 31.10 -19.24
CA PRO A 133 -3.26 32.03 -19.76
C PRO A 133 -2.44 32.67 -18.63
N THR A 134 -3.07 32.89 -17.48
CA THR A 134 -2.43 33.52 -16.31
C THR A 134 -1.43 32.57 -15.64
N LEU A 135 -1.78 31.30 -15.51
CA LEU A 135 -0.95 30.29 -14.91
C LEU A 135 0.02 29.65 -15.90
N LYS A 136 -0.24 29.86 -17.21
CA LYS A 136 0.47 29.21 -18.32
C LYS A 136 0.47 27.68 -18.23
N LYS A 137 -0.60 27.11 -17.69
CA LYS A 137 -0.78 25.66 -17.49
C LYS A 137 -2.24 25.27 -17.70
N GLU A 138 -2.47 24.00 -17.95
CA GLU A 138 -3.81 23.45 -17.91
C GLU A 138 -4.27 23.28 -16.46
N ILE A 139 -5.51 23.65 -16.20
CA ILE A 139 -6.19 23.48 -14.91
C ILE A 139 -7.52 22.77 -15.14
N GLY A 140 -8.02 22.10 -14.13
CA GLY A 140 -9.29 21.43 -14.24
C GLY A 140 -9.97 21.21 -12.89
N MET A 141 -11.21 20.78 -12.97
CA MET A 141 -11.98 20.29 -11.84
C MET A 141 -12.27 18.80 -12.04
N ALA A 142 -12.15 18.06 -10.97
CA ALA A 142 -12.42 16.64 -10.97
C ALA A 142 -13.24 16.23 -9.74
N TYR A 143 -14.09 15.23 -9.90
CA TYR A 143 -14.56 14.43 -8.77
C TYR A 143 -13.56 13.34 -8.49
N ILE A 144 -13.11 13.26 -7.24
CA ILE A 144 -12.17 12.25 -6.75
C ILE A 144 -12.79 11.64 -5.49
N GLU A 145 -12.66 10.37 -5.29
CA GLU A 145 -13.08 9.72 -4.06
C GLU A 145 -12.47 10.40 -2.83
N SER A 146 -13.25 10.54 -1.76
CA SER A 146 -12.89 11.38 -0.61
C SER A 146 -11.58 10.98 0.07
N GLU A 147 -11.22 9.74 0.03
CA GLU A 147 -9.97 9.22 0.60
C GLU A 147 -8.73 9.70 -0.16
N TYR A 148 -8.86 10.04 -1.45
CA TYR A 148 -7.79 10.58 -2.30
C TYR A 148 -7.87 12.11 -2.50
N ALA A 149 -8.83 12.80 -1.89
CA ALA A 149 -9.06 14.22 -2.11
C ALA A 149 -8.12 15.15 -1.29
N TRP A 150 -6.84 14.81 -1.20
CA TRP A 150 -5.84 15.61 -0.50
C TRP A 150 -5.05 16.51 -1.45
N VAL A 151 -4.70 17.69 -0.97
CA VAL A 151 -3.89 18.65 -1.72
C VAL A 151 -2.45 18.14 -1.84
N GLY A 152 -1.92 18.21 -3.05
CA GLY A 152 -0.53 17.85 -3.34
C GLY A 152 -0.31 16.42 -3.81
N LEU A 153 -1.37 15.61 -3.89
CA LEU A 153 -1.28 14.28 -4.47
C LEU A 153 -1.13 14.35 -5.99
N GLU A 154 -0.33 13.46 -6.53
CA GLU A 154 -0.12 13.29 -7.97
C GLU A 154 -0.88 12.06 -8.46
N PHE A 155 -1.55 12.22 -9.58
CA PHE A 155 -2.35 11.16 -10.22
C PHE A 155 -2.02 11.06 -11.70
N GLU A 156 -2.36 9.95 -12.29
CA GLU A 156 -2.37 9.77 -13.73
C GLU A 156 -3.80 9.87 -14.25
N VAL A 157 -3.99 10.57 -15.36
CA VAL A 157 -5.26 10.68 -16.03
C VAL A 157 -5.17 10.11 -17.43
N GLU A 158 -6.11 9.24 -17.76
CA GLU A 158 -6.27 8.74 -19.11
C GLU A 158 -6.97 9.80 -19.97
N THR A 159 -6.35 10.18 -21.07
CA THR A 159 -6.93 11.13 -22.03
C THR A 159 -7.70 10.42 -23.13
N THR A 160 -8.55 11.13 -23.84
CA THR A 160 -9.31 10.60 -24.99
C THR A 160 -8.42 10.03 -26.12
N THR A 161 -7.12 10.29 -26.08
CA THR A 161 -6.12 9.75 -27.02
C THR A 161 -5.33 8.57 -26.45
N GLU A 162 -5.81 7.93 -25.40
CA GLU A 162 -5.15 6.80 -24.69
C GLU A 162 -3.75 7.14 -24.15
N LYS A 163 -3.45 8.42 -23.96
CA LYS A 163 -2.20 8.84 -23.34
C LYS A 163 -2.42 9.16 -21.87
N MET A 164 -1.60 8.57 -21.03
CA MET A 164 -1.56 8.92 -19.60
C MET A 164 -0.86 10.26 -19.42
N ARG A 165 -1.44 11.12 -18.61
CA ARG A 165 -0.86 12.43 -18.23
C ARG A 165 -0.89 12.58 -16.72
N LYS A 166 0.17 13.15 -16.17
CA LYS A 166 0.26 13.41 -14.72
C LYS A 166 -0.49 14.66 -14.36
N LEU A 167 -1.20 14.65 -13.25
CA LEU A 167 -1.86 15.80 -12.65
C LEU A 167 -1.60 15.84 -11.14
N LYS A 168 -1.75 17.02 -10.55
CA LYS A 168 -1.55 17.25 -9.13
C LYS A 168 -2.76 17.94 -8.53
N THR A 169 -3.23 17.46 -7.39
CA THR A 169 -4.31 18.11 -6.65
C THR A 169 -3.83 19.40 -5.99
N VAL A 170 -4.66 20.42 -6.04
CA VAL A 170 -4.38 21.75 -5.49
C VAL A 170 -5.59 22.29 -4.76
N SER A 171 -5.39 23.16 -3.76
CA SER A 171 -6.51 23.79 -3.07
C SER A 171 -7.14 24.91 -3.91
N ALA A 172 -8.46 25.02 -3.86
CA ALA A 172 -9.21 26.15 -4.40
C ALA A 172 -9.49 27.17 -3.28
N PRO A 173 -9.68 28.48 -3.63
CA PRO A 173 -9.63 29.06 -4.96
C PRO A 173 -8.20 29.22 -5.48
N LEU A 174 -8.02 29.03 -6.78
CA LEU A 174 -6.71 29.10 -7.47
C LEU A 174 -6.15 30.56 -7.50
N PHE A 175 -6.97 31.55 -7.17
CA PHE A 175 -6.60 32.97 -7.14
C PHE A 175 -7.02 33.57 -5.82
N ILE A 176 -6.10 33.73 -4.93
CA ILE A 176 -6.16 34.73 -3.87
C ILE A 176 -4.94 35.58 -4.07
N THR A 177 -5.16 36.90 -4.22
CA THR A 177 -4.15 37.96 -4.32
C THR A 177 -2.70 37.48 -4.13
N LYS A 178 -2.02 37.12 -5.23
CA LYS A 178 -0.63 36.67 -5.31
C LYS A 178 -0.34 35.18 -5.11
N THR A 179 -1.30 34.31 -4.86
CA THR A 179 -1.07 32.89 -4.76
C THR A 179 -1.66 32.18 -5.97
N VAL A 180 -0.82 31.49 -6.70
CA VAL A 180 -1.20 30.72 -7.88
C VAL A 180 -0.93 29.28 -7.63
N ILE A 181 -1.92 28.44 -7.79
CA ILE A 181 -1.85 27.02 -7.56
C ILE A 181 -2.06 26.29 -8.88
N VAL A 182 -1.23 25.31 -9.14
CA VAL A 182 -1.12 24.69 -10.45
C VAL A 182 -1.49 23.22 -10.38
N ALA A 183 -2.32 22.80 -11.31
CA ALA A 183 -2.88 21.45 -11.34
C ALA A 183 -2.13 20.46 -12.25
N GLN A 184 -1.15 20.90 -13.03
CA GLN A 184 -0.49 20.01 -13.98
C GLN A 184 0.94 20.43 -14.30
N GLU A 185 1.85 19.49 -14.27
CA GLU A 185 3.17 19.59 -14.89
C GLU A 185 3.15 18.82 -16.20
N GLY A 186 3.44 19.50 -17.29
CA GLY A 186 3.53 18.95 -18.64
C GLY A 186 4.89 18.34 -18.90
#